data_1ab1fa0c90a2ef91e03567e1c6b8913b
#
_entry.id   1ab1fa0c90a2ef91e03567e1c6b8913b
#
_cell.length_a   1.000
_cell.length_b   1.000
_cell.length_c   1.000
_cell.angle_alpha   90.00
_cell.angle_beta   90.00
_cell.angle_gamma   90.00
#
_symmetry.space_group_name_H-M   'P 1'
#
loop_
_entity.id
_entity.type
_entity.pdbx_description
1 polymer ?
#
loop_
_entity_poly.entity_id
_entity_poly.type
_entity_poly.pdbx_seq_one_letter_code
_entity_poly.pdbx_strand_id
1 'polypeptide(L)'
;MPSGSSGFGWAAWALVAIATVASSQKATKPTVDAVKRADAAFRAGYAARQSGNLEVARSNFAEVVRLQPRIAEGHQALGAVLVEMGRPLDGAKELEAAAKIKPGDQGIETNLAFAYAQVGDRKAIAHFQTAESLSHQAGGAPLDASFYDAYGRALASAKKPKEAAVQFVAEESLTGPRADIEDALGTLYAQQSKWEEARPRFEHALELDGAYVRARVHLAMVQRMQKDLQGALNTLGPAIGMDPPNAEVLMEVGRTLAAASRDEDALQQFDAALKADPRTPGVQLEMAMTLQRLGRQQEAVPWFQQAIEREPKNGMALTNLGLALTLTGKGKDALEYLKRALAENTKDPVIYKDLGVCHIQLSAFDEAIEDFKKALVLDPDDPQVHYDLGLAYKFKDRTDEAVAELSKAGQMDPKLQDPPYTLGILYMQLGRLDEAVTELRKAVALRPENGDAWAILGSTLKQASRLPEAAEALKRAIPLQPGQPGPRVTLAGVLAEQAGNLSQQSDAAESAGDHQKAEGLRAQMKQLRSEASDYRKEAAELSRTAVSRQRANFALNAGNQQMLRGDIAGAISRYQESASADPTFAEAHKQLAIAYERQGRADEARAERAKAAEAGKTQ
;
A
#
# COMPACT_ATOMS: atom_id res chain seq x y z
N MET A 1 30.35 10.02 13.36
CA MET A 1 30.89 9.88 14.73
C MET A 1 31.60 11.16 15.11
N PRO A 2 31.14 11.86 16.14
CA PRO A 2 32.03 12.50 17.06
C PRO A 2 31.85 11.87 18.43
N SER A 3 32.96 11.51 19.07
CA SER A 3 33.10 11.03 20.42
C SER A 3 32.76 12.13 21.42
N GLY A 4 31.50 12.23 21.81
CA GLY A 4 31.06 12.99 22.97
C GLY A 4 31.18 12.11 24.20
N SER A 5 32.22 12.25 24.97
CA SER A 5 32.33 11.66 26.31
C SER A 5 31.28 12.29 27.20
N SER A 6 30.13 11.64 27.33
CA SER A 6 29.16 11.96 28.36
C SER A 6 29.79 11.63 29.74
N GLY A 7 30.28 12.68 30.40
CA GLY A 7 30.77 12.57 31.75
C GLY A 7 29.60 12.23 32.68
N PHE A 8 29.52 10.97 33.07
CA PHE A 8 28.65 10.57 34.20
C PHE A 8 29.02 11.38 35.41
N GLY A 9 28.09 12.18 35.92
CA GLY A 9 28.24 13.02 37.12
C GLY A 9 28.46 12.21 38.38
N TRP A 10 29.69 11.87 38.69
CA TRP A 10 30.14 11.16 39.90
C TRP A 10 30.98 12.06 40.80
N ALA A 11 30.67 13.33 40.88
CA ALA A 11 31.31 14.21 41.86
C ALA A 11 30.57 14.13 43.19
N ALA A 12 31.24 13.56 44.17
CA ALA A 12 30.97 13.69 45.61
C ALA A 12 30.48 12.48 46.41
N TRP A 13 31.06 11.30 46.28
CA TRP A 13 30.95 10.25 47.32
C TRP A 13 32.21 9.39 47.44
N ALA A 14 33.34 10.00 47.54
CA ALA A 14 34.58 9.29 47.79
C ALA A 14 35.24 9.74 49.06
N LEU A 15 34.67 9.53 50.22
CA LEU A 15 35.35 9.54 51.55
C LEU A 15 34.29 9.41 52.66
N VAL A 16 33.67 8.25 52.85
CA VAL A 16 33.09 7.89 54.16
C VAL A 16 33.12 6.36 54.31
N ALA A 17 33.99 5.95 55.23
CA ALA A 17 33.80 4.83 56.14
C ALA A 17 33.66 3.41 55.58
N ILE A 18 34.77 2.73 55.41
CA ILE A 18 34.85 1.30 55.70
C ILE A 18 34.97 1.15 57.23
N ALA A 19 33.88 1.32 57.94
CA ALA A 19 33.78 0.93 59.34
C ALA A 19 32.32 0.62 59.70
N THR A 20 32.14 -0.60 60.15
CA THR A 20 31.00 -1.16 60.87
C THR A 20 29.71 -1.50 60.12
N VAL A 21 29.60 -2.76 59.72
CA VAL A 21 28.39 -3.57 59.98
C VAL A 21 28.82 -4.98 60.35
N ALA A 22 28.67 -5.30 61.62
CA ALA A 22 28.74 -6.66 62.13
C ALA A 22 27.31 -7.10 62.51
N SER A 23 26.71 -8.02 61.71
CA SER A 23 25.73 -8.95 62.27
C SER A 23 25.53 -10.19 61.39
N SER A 24 25.87 -11.32 61.97
CA SER A 24 25.34 -12.69 61.81
C SER A 24 25.25 -13.34 60.45
N GLN A 25 26.29 -14.02 60.01
CA GLN A 25 26.31 -15.44 59.64
C GLN A 25 27.78 -15.88 59.42
N LYS A 26 28.14 -17.12 59.81
CA LYS A 26 29.51 -17.63 59.79
C LYS A 26 30.24 -17.44 58.47
N ALA A 27 30.92 -16.30 58.32
CA ALA A 27 31.97 -16.09 57.32
C ALA A 27 33.17 -15.53 58.09
N THR A 28 34.34 -16.08 57.87
CA THR A 28 35.62 -15.58 58.39
C THR A 28 35.74 -14.09 58.11
N LYS A 29 35.93 -13.27 59.17
CA LYS A 29 36.21 -11.83 59.03
C LYS A 29 37.42 -11.68 58.13
N PRO A 30 37.39 -10.77 57.11
CA PRO A 30 38.56 -10.54 56.26
C PRO A 30 39.73 -10.13 57.16
N THR A 31 40.91 -10.63 56.82
CA THR A 31 42.14 -10.24 57.53
C THR A 31 42.42 -8.77 57.32
N VAL A 32 43.02 -8.07 58.30
CA VAL A 32 43.40 -6.64 58.19
C VAL A 32 44.19 -6.37 56.93
N ASP A 33 45.01 -7.32 56.48
CA ASP A 33 45.78 -7.24 55.22
C ASP A 33 44.85 -7.28 53.97
N ALA A 34 43.86 -8.16 53.95
CA ALA A 34 42.88 -8.23 52.83
C ALA A 34 42.07 -6.91 52.73
N VAL A 35 41.71 -6.27 53.81
CA VAL A 35 41.03 -4.97 53.81
C VAL A 35 41.94 -3.87 53.25
N LYS A 36 43.20 -3.79 53.67
CA LYS A 36 44.17 -2.80 53.15
C LYS A 36 44.43 -2.99 51.62
N ARG A 37 44.55 -4.23 51.19
CA ARG A 37 44.74 -4.55 49.75
C ARG A 37 43.52 -4.21 48.94
N ALA A 38 42.31 -4.46 49.44
CA ALA A 38 41.07 -4.09 48.75
C ALA A 38 40.91 -2.56 48.63
N ASP A 39 41.27 -1.80 49.69
CA ASP A 39 41.27 -0.34 49.64
C ASP A 39 42.28 0.21 48.62
N ALA A 40 43.51 -0.33 48.60
CA ALA A 40 44.52 0.05 47.64
C ALA A 40 44.06 -0.28 46.18
N ALA A 41 43.49 -1.46 45.95
CA ALA A 41 42.95 -1.85 44.67
C ALA A 41 41.74 -0.96 44.26
N PHE A 42 40.86 -0.61 45.18
CA PHE A 42 39.72 0.31 44.90
C PHE A 42 40.22 1.68 44.42
N ARG A 43 41.19 2.28 45.13
CA ARG A 43 41.79 3.58 44.73
C ARG A 43 42.52 3.49 43.36
N ALA A 44 43.28 2.42 43.14
CA ALA A 44 43.96 2.19 41.88
C ALA A 44 42.95 1.99 40.72
N GLY A 45 41.87 1.25 40.96
CA GLY A 45 40.80 1.07 39.98
C GLY A 45 40.09 2.38 39.66
N TYR A 46 39.81 3.21 40.65
CA TYR A 46 39.21 4.53 40.48
C TYR A 46 40.09 5.47 39.66
N ALA A 47 41.41 5.55 39.98
CA ALA A 47 42.38 6.34 39.22
C ALA A 47 42.53 5.86 37.78
N ALA A 48 42.55 4.55 37.58
CA ALA A 48 42.60 3.95 36.23
C ALA A 48 41.34 4.29 35.42
N ARG A 49 40.15 4.25 36.01
CA ARG A 49 38.89 4.66 35.38
C ARG A 49 38.93 6.14 34.97
N GLN A 50 39.39 7.03 35.85
CA GLN A 50 39.52 8.46 35.52
C GLN A 50 40.50 8.74 34.38
N SER A 51 41.57 7.94 34.24
CA SER A 51 42.49 8.03 33.12
C SER A 51 42.05 7.31 31.83
N GLY A 52 40.80 6.76 31.82
CA GLY A 52 40.27 6.03 30.69
C GLY A 52 40.79 4.60 30.50
N ASN A 53 41.63 4.11 31.41
CA ASN A 53 42.19 2.75 31.33
C ASN A 53 41.21 1.74 31.97
N LEU A 54 40.11 1.44 31.22
CA LEU A 54 39.01 0.62 31.73
C LEU A 54 39.41 -0.82 32.06
N GLU A 55 40.38 -1.42 31.32
CA GLU A 55 40.87 -2.78 31.62
C GLU A 55 41.61 -2.85 32.95
N VAL A 56 42.47 -1.87 33.27
CA VAL A 56 43.15 -1.78 34.54
C VAL A 56 42.13 -1.50 35.67
N ALA A 57 41.17 -0.62 35.43
CA ALA A 57 40.09 -0.37 36.38
C ALA A 57 39.30 -1.64 36.69
N ARG A 58 38.86 -2.39 35.66
CA ARG A 58 38.17 -3.67 35.80
C ARG A 58 38.94 -4.68 36.62
N SER A 59 40.25 -4.84 36.28
CA SER A 59 41.12 -5.78 37.02
C SER A 59 41.20 -5.45 38.52
N ASN A 60 41.41 -4.17 38.82
CA ASN A 60 41.51 -3.71 40.19
C ASN A 60 40.14 -3.86 40.97
N PHE A 61 39.04 -3.50 40.33
CA PHE A 61 37.71 -3.69 40.99
C PHE A 61 37.35 -5.16 41.14
N ALA A 62 37.74 -6.03 40.22
CA ALA A 62 37.57 -7.48 40.35
C ALA A 62 38.41 -8.03 41.53
N GLU A 63 39.59 -7.48 41.79
CA GLU A 63 40.40 -7.83 42.96
C GLU A 63 39.72 -7.36 44.28
N VAL A 64 39.05 -6.18 44.27
CA VAL A 64 38.23 -5.73 45.40
C VAL A 64 37.10 -6.73 45.69
N VAL A 65 36.35 -7.13 44.69
CA VAL A 65 35.23 -8.11 44.81
C VAL A 65 35.76 -9.45 45.31
N ARG A 66 36.93 -9.90 44.81
CA ARG A 66 37.58 -11.14 45.26
C ARG A 66 38.00 -11.10 46.71
N LEU A 67 38.59 -9.99 47.16
CA LEU A 67 39.04 -9.82 48.56
C LEU A 67 37.93 -9.56 49.54
N GLN A 68 36.88 -8.86 49.10
CA GLN A 68 35.75 -8.44 49.92
C GLN A 68 34.40 -8.62 49.18
N PRO A 69 33.92 -9.84 48.99
CA PRO A 69 32.75 -10.13 48.17
C PRO A 69 31.42 -9.68 48.81
N ARG A 70 31.45 -9.06 49.96
CA ARG A 70 30.26 -8.54 50.67
C ARG A 70 30.24 -7.01 50.74
N ILE A 71 31.06 -6.34 49.97
CA ILE A 71 31.07 -4.87 49.90
C ILE A 71 30.36 -4.47 48.59
N ALA A 72 29.21 -3.77 48.73
CA ALA A 72 28.41 -3.31 47.60
C ALA A 72 29.19 -2.38 46.65
N GLU A 73 30.01 -1.51 47.18
CA GLU A 73 30.84 -0.53 46.42
C GLU A 73 31.82 -1.21 45.46
N GLY A 74 32.39 -2.37 45.86
CA GLY A 74 33.25 -3.15 44.98
C GLY A 74 32.52 -3.72 43.75
N HIS A 75 31.38 -4.35 43.98
CA HIS A 75 30.50 -4.85 42.93
C HIS A 75 29.94 -3.71 42.07
N GLN A 76 29.52 -2.60 42.66
CA GLN A 76 29.02 -1.43 41.97
C GLN A 76 30.09 -0.84 41.03
N ALA A 77 31.33 -0.66 41.52
CA ALA A 77 32.43 -0.12 40.74
C ALA A 77 32.83 -1.06 39.58
N LEU A 78 32.89 -2.38 39.82
CA LEU A 78 33.17 -3.37 38.79
C LEU A 78 32.05 -3.38 37.75
N GLY A 79 30.78 -3.39 38.18
CA GLY A 79 29.62 -3.37 37.30
C GLY A 79 29.57 -2.13 36.43
N ALA A 80 29.80 -0.95 36.98
CA ALA A 80 29.83 0.31 36.24
C ALA A 80 30.93 0.31 35.14
N VAL A 81 32.15 -0.15 35.47
CA VAL A 81 33.25 -0.26 34.46
C VAL A 81 32.90 -1.27 33.38
N LEU A 82 32.28 -2.39 33.69
CA LEU A 82 31.85 -3.36 32.70
C LEU A 82 30.82 -2.77 31.73
N VAL A 83 29.90 -1.96 32.21
CA VAL A 83 28.93 -1.21 31.37
C VAL A 83 29.67 -0.24 30.43
N GLU A 84 30.64 0.53 30.96
CA GLU A 84 31.47 1.46 30.16
C GLU A 84 32.31 0.75 29.09
N MET A 85 32.74 -0.48 29.36
CA MET A 85 33.46 -1.33 28.41
C MET A 85 32.55 -1.98 27.33
N GLY A 86 31.24 -1.67 27.29
CA GLY A 86 30.31 -2.27 26.36
C GLY A 86 29.91 -3.71 26.73
N ARG A 87 30.03 -4.08 28.00
CA ARG A 87 29.62 -5.38 28.57
C ARG A 87 28.46 -5.24 29.57
N PRO A 88 27.32 -4.67 29.14
CA PRO A 88 26.25 -4.25 30.06
C PRO A 88 25.60 -5.43 30.81
N LEU A 89 25.48 -6.61 30.20
CA LEU A 89 24.92 -7.79 30.88
C LEU A 89 25.85 -8.34 31.98
N ASP A 90 27.16 -8.28 31.78
CA ASP A 90 28.11 -8.67 32.81
C ASP A 90 28.15 -7.62 33.94
N GLY A 91 28.05 -6.33 33.54
CA GLY A 91 27.92 -5.25 34.48
C GLY A 91 26.66 -5.37 35.35
N ALA A 92 25.51 -5.69 34.72
CA ALA A 92 24.25 -5.89 35.44
C ALA A 92 24.34 -7.00 36.50
N LYS A 93 25.04 -8.12 36.22
CA LYS A 93 25.23 -9.20 37.21
C LYS A 93 25.96 -8.70 38.48
N GLU A 94 27.02 -7.92 38.33
CA GLU A 94 27.75 -7.35 39.45
C GLU A 94 26.91 -6.31 40.19
N LEU A 95 26.13 -5.48 39.48
CA LEU A 95 25.24 -4.50 40.07
C LEU A 95 24.06 -5.16 40.80
N GLU A 96 23.52 -6.28 40.28
CA GLU A 96 22.52 -7.07 41.02
C GLU A 96 23.12 -7.66 42.32
N ALA A 97 24.41 -8.05 42.32
CA ALA A 97 25.08 -8.48 43.54
C ALA A 97 25.23 -7.32 44.52
N ALA A 98 25.58 -6.13 44.01
CA ALA A 98 25.64 -4.91 44.84
C ALA A 98 24.26 -4.58 45.46
N ALA A 99 23.17 -4.64 44.66
CA ALA A 99 21.81 -4.37 45.13
C ALA A 99 21.31 -5.37 46.18
N LYS A 100 21.74 -6.63 46.12
CA LYS A 100 21.47 -7.63 47.16
C LYS A 100 22.16 -7.31 48.50
N ILE A 101 23.36 -6.71 48.44
CA ILE A 101 24.13 -6.35 49.63
C ILE A 101 23.58 -5.05 50.22
N LYS A 102 23.26 -4.06 49.38
CA LYS A 102 22.76 -2.74 49.77
C LYS A 102 21.49 -2.39 48.99
N PRO A 103 20.34 -2.92 49.43
CA PRO A 103 19.07 -2.63 48.78
C PRO A 103 18.69 -1.15 48.93
N GLY A 104 18.10 -0.58 47.87
CA GLY A 104 17.62 0.81 47.87
C GLY A 104 18.73 1.86 47.80
N ASP A 105 19.89 1.51 47.27
CA ASP A 105 20.94 2.49 46.96
C ASP A 105 20.66 3.11 45.58
N GLN A 106 20.46 4.43 45.56
CA GLN A 106 20.11 5.18 44.34
C GLN A 106 21.17 4.99 43.22
N GLY A 107 22.46 5.02 43.59
CA GLY A 107 23.55 4.88 42.62
C GLY A 107 23.61 3.48 41.98
N ILE A 108 23.31 2.42 42.75
CA ILE A 108 23.22 1.05 42.24
C ILE A 108 22.02 0.92 41.30
N GLU A 109 20.85 1.42 41.69
CA GLU A 109 19.63 1.39 40.88
C GLU A 109 19.81 2.17 39.57
N THR A 110 20.46 3.35 39.63
CA THR A 110 20.80 4.13 38.42
C THR A 110 21.71 3.34 37.48
N ASN A 111 22.75 2.70 38.00
CA ASN A 111 23.68 1.90 37.15
C ASN A 111 23.00 0.67 36.56
N LEU A 112 22.12 0.00 37.30
CA LEU A 112 21.29 -1.11 36.78
C LEU A 112 20.37 -0.63 35.65
N ALA A 113 19.73 0.52 35.86
CA ALA A 113 18.87 1.11 34.84
C ALA A 113 19.62 1.35 33.52
N PHE A 114 20.80 1.97 33.58
CA PHE A 114 21.66 2.19 32.42
C PHE A 114 22.15 0.89 31.80
N ALA A 115 22.57 -0.09 32.61
CA ALA A 115 23.02 -1.38 32.11
C ALA A 115 21.94 -2.12 31.30
N TYR A 116 20.72 -2.15 31.83
CA TYR A 116 19.58 -2.77 31.14
C TYR A 116 19.10 -1.94 29.95
N ALA A 117 19.14 -0.61 30.02
CA ALA A 117 18.75 0.27 28.91
C ALA A 117 19.66 0.08 27.68
N GLN A 118 20.97 -0.11 27.87
CA GLN A 118 21.92 -0.35 26.77
C GLN A 118 21.60 -1.61 25.96
N VAL A 119 20.96 -2.61 26.55
CA VAL A 119 20.54 -3.85 25.84
C VAL A 119 19.07 -3.87 25.48
N GLY A 120 18.35 -2.78 25.73
CA GLY A 120 16.90 -2.69 25.45
C GLY A 120 16.04 -3.57 26.38
N ASP A 121 16.55 -4.00 27.53
CA ASP A 121 15.79 -4.80 28.50
C ASP A 121 14.79 -3.91 29.25
N ARG A 122 13.52 -4.32 29.26
CA ARG A 122 12.44 -3.61 29.95
C ARG A 122 12.64 -3.47 31.46
N LYS A 123 13.50 -4.27 32.08
CA LYS A 123 13.90 -4.12 33.48
C LYS A 123 14.47 -2.73 33.78
N ALA A 124 15.10 -2.07 32.80
CA ALA A 124 15.61 -0.73 32.89
C ALA A 124 14.56 0.24 33.49
N ILE A 125 13.31 0.15 33.04
CA ILE A 125 12.22 1.05 33.49
C ILE A 125 11.97 0.94 34.98
N ALA A 126 11.93 -0.27 35.55
CA ALA A 126 11.71 -0.47 36.99
C ALA A 126 12.86 0.13 37.82
N HIS A 127 14.11 -0.06 37.36
CA HIS A 127 15.28 0.50 38.01
C HIS A 127 15.34 2.03 37.89
N PHE A 128 14.97 2.61 36.73
CA PHE A 128 14.80 4.07 36.60
C PHE A 128 13.73 4.61 37.55
N GLN A 129 12.57 3.98 37.65
CA GLN A 129 11.50 4.38 38.58
C GLN A 129 11.96 4.34 40.04
N THR A 130 12.70 3.29 40.41
CA THR A 130 13.25 3.15 41.77
C THR A 130 14.27 4.24 42.03
N ALA A 131 15.22 4.49 41.15
CA ALA A 131 16.23 5.53 41.30
C ALA A 131 15.61 6.93 41.37
N GLU A 132 14.60 7.23 40.56
CA GLU A 132 13.85 8.49 40.59
C GLU A 132 13.11 8.66 41.93
N SER A 133 12.43 7.61 42.39
CA SER A 133 11.77 7.63 43.69
C SER A 133 12.75 7.88 44.84
N LEU A 134 13.93 7.28 44.79
CA LEU A 134 14.98 7.47 45.82
C LEU A 134 15.56 8.87 45.78
N SER A 135 15.68 9.50 44.60
CA SER A 135 16.18 10.87 44.48
C SER A 135 15.28 11.92 45.15
N HIS A 136 13.99 11.64 45.25
CA HIS A 136 13.00 12.51 45.93
C HIS A 136 12.92 12.30 47.43
N GLN A 137 13.62 11.32 47.98
CA GLN A 137 13.67 11.08 49.42
C GLN A 137 14.71 11.98 50.11
N ALA A 138 14.60 12.11 51.42
CA ALA A 138 15.57 12.89 52.22
C ALA A 138 16.98 12.30 52.06
N GLY A 139 17.90 13.08 51.55
CA GLY A 139 19.29 12.68 51.23
C GLY A 139 19.49 12.05 49.88
N GLY A 140 18.47 11.99 49.02
CA GLY A 140 18.59 11.57 47.63
C GLY A 140 19.46 12.55 46.81
N ALA A 141 20.28 12.02 45.91
CA ALA A 141 21.07 12.83 44.99
C ALA A 141 20.21 13.31 43.79
N PRO A 142 20.44 14.56 43.31
CA PRO A 142 19.74 15.02 42.12
C PRO A 142 20.12 14.15 40.92
N LEU A 143 19.14 13.91 40.04
CA LEU A 143 19.32 13.19 38.77
C LEU A 143 19.75 14.18 37.70
N ASP A 144 20.61 13.74 36.79
CA ASP A 144 21.11 14.55 35.71
C ASP A 144 20.29 14.36 34.42
N ALA A 145 20.57 15.18 33.41
CA ALA A 145 19.90 15.11 32.13
C ALA A 145 20.07 13.75 31.42
N SER A 146 21.24 13.11 31.59
CA SER A 146 21.49 11.80 30.94
C SER A 146 20.59 10.69 31.50
N PHE A 147 20.21 10.81 32.79
CA PHE A 147 19.26 9.91 33.41
C PHE A 147 17.89 10.04 32.73
N TYR A 148 17.37 11.28 32.61
CA TYR A 148 16.07 11.53 32.02
C TYR A 148 16.03 11.18 30.53
N ASP A 149 17.10 11.44 29.75
CA ASP A 149 17.23 10.99 28.35
C ASP A 149 17.11 9.46 28.24
N ALA A 150 17.95 8.74 29.00
CA ALA A 150 17.96 7.28 28.93
C ALA A 150 16.63 6.67 29.40
N TYR A 151 16.01 7.23 30.41
CA TYR A 151 14.72 6.80 30.92
C TYR A 151 13.61 7.07 29.89
N GLY A 152 13.58 8.28 29.32
CA GLY A 152 12.64 8.64 28.26
C GLY A 152 12.72 7.71 27.05
N ARG A 153 13.93 7.42 26.58
CA ARG A 153 14.18 6.46 25.46
C ARG A 153 13.74 5.03 25.81
N ALA A 154 14.00 4.57 27.04
CA ALA A 154 13.55 3.25 27.50
C ALA A 154 12.01 3.16 27.51
N LEU A 155 11.32 4.19 28.00
CA LEU A 155 9.86 4.28 28.00
C LEU A 155 9.29 4.34 26.58
N ALA A 156 9.88 5.13 25.68
CA ALA A 156 9.49 5.22 24.29
C ALA A 156 9.59 3.85 23.58
N SER A 157 10.70 3.14 23.78
CA SER A 157 10.90 1.78 23.25
C SER A 157 9.90 0.77 23.81
N ALA A 158 9.44 0.97 25.05
CA ALA A 158 8.41 0.16 25.69
C ALA A 158 6.97 0.53 25.27
N LYS A 159 6.80 1.43 24.29
CA LYS A 159 5.52 1.97 23.83
C LYS A 159 4.71 2.69 24.92
N LYS A 160 5.39 3.45 25.77
CA LYS A 160 4.82 4.28 26.83
C LYS A 160 5.04 5.78 26.55
N PRO A 161 4.45 6.33 25.47
CA PRO A 161 4.81 7.67 24.99
C PRO A 161 4.47 8.80 25.95
N LYS A 162 3.41 8.66 26.77
CA LYS A 162 3.04 9.69 27.75
C LYS A 162 4.08 9.79 28.87
N GLU A 163 4.52 8.64 29.39
CA GLU A 163 5.55 8.58 30.43
C GLU A 163 6.90 9.06 29.88
N ALA A 164 7.25 8.68 28.65
CA ALA A 164 8.47 9.11 27.98
C ALA A 164 8.54 10.65 27.82
N ALA A 165 7.43 11.28 27.41
CA ALA A 165 7.36 12.73 27.25
C ALA A 165 7.65 13.48 28.56
N VAL A 166 7.18 12.96 29.70
CA VAL A 166 7.48 13.55 31.02
C VAL A 166 8.98 13.57 31.29
N GLN A 167 9.69 12.51 30.94
CA GLN A 167 11.13 12.41 31.16
C GLN A 167 11.92 13.35 30.25
N PHE A 168 11.54 13.46 28.97
CA PHE A 168 12.19 14.42 28.06
C PHE A 168 11.93 15.87 28.44
N VAL A 169 10.75 16.21 28.97
CA VAL A 169 10.48 17.55 29.52
C VAL A 169 11.34 17.82 30.76
N ALA A 170 11.55 16.81 31.61
CA ALA A 170 12.46 16.93 32.76
C ALA A 170 13.92 17.16 32.29
N GLU A 171 14.37 16.46 31.27
CA GLU A 171 15.67 16.71 30.64
C GLU A 171 15.79 18.13 30.09
N GLU A 172 14.79 18.57 29.29
CA GLU A 172 14.74 19.93 28.72
C GLU A 172 14.84 21.02 29.82
N SER A 173 14.20 20.77 30.95
CA SER A 173 14.26 21.69 32.11
C SER A 173 15.67 21.85 32.67
N LEU A 174 16.54 20.87 32.50
CA LEU A 174 17.94 20.89 32.99
C LEU A 174 18.93 21.41 31.92
N THR A 175 18.70 21.14 30.67
CA THR A 175 19.65 21.44 29.59
C THR A 175 19.26 22.64 28.74
N GLY A 176 18.00 23.10 28.83
CA GLY A 176 17.36 23.96 27.85
C GLY A 176 16.92 23.16 26.61
N PRO A 177 16.17 23.80 25.70
CA PRO A 177 15.67 23.17 24.51
C PRO A 177 16.82 22.73 23.57
N ARG A 178 16.70 21.51 23.03
CA ARG A 178 17.64 20.90 22.11
C ARG A 178 16.89 20.28 20.94
N ALA A 179 17.45 20.37 19.72
CA ALA A 179 16.80 19.88 18.52
C ALA A 179 16.45 18.37 18.58
N ASP A 180 17.33 17.55 19.17
CA ASP A 180 17.10 16.10 19.29
C ASP A 180 16.02 15.76 20.32
N ILE A 181 15.84 16.55 21.37
CA ILE A 181 14.78 16.38 22.38
C ILE A 181 13.44 16.85 21.83
N GLU A 182 13.42 17.99 21.16
CA GLU A 182 12.22 18.49 20.49
C GLU A 182 11.73 17.51 19.41
N ASP A 183 12.64 16.92 18.62
CA ASP A 183 12.31 15.86 17.65
C ASP A 183 11.75 14.61 18.37
N ALA A 184 12.34 14.20 19.48
CA ALA A 184 11.84 13.07 20.28
C ALA A 184 10.43 13.34 20.84
N LEU A 185 10.20 14.52 21.41
CA LEU A 185 8.87 14.94 21.89
C LEU A 185 7.84 14.98 20.77
N GLY A 186 8.19 15.60 19.63
CA GLY A 186 7.34 15.63 18.44
C GLY A 186 6.97 14.23 17.97
N THR A 187 7.95 13.31 17.93
CA THR A 187 7.73 11.91 17.56
C THR A 187 6.76 11.20 18.51
N LEU A 188 6.86 11.46 19.83
CA LEU A 188 5.93 10.87 20.80
C LEU A 188 4.50 11.39 20.66
N TYR A 189 4.32 12.66 20.30
CA TYR A 189 3.00 13.20 19.98
C TYR A 189 2.46 12.62 18.66
N ALA A 190 3.30 12.52 17.64
CA ALA A 190 2.93 11.94 16.35
C ALA A 190 2.49 10.46 16.48
N GLN A 191 3.18 9.66 17.30
CA GLN A 191 2.78 8.27 17.61
C GLN A 191 1.41 8.15 18.27
N GLN A 192 0.93 9.22 18.92
CA GLN A 192 -0.41 9.32 19.49
C GLN A 192 -1.42 9.96 18.53
N SER A 193 -1.04 10.19 17.27
CA SER A 193 -1.82 10.93 16.27
C SER A 193 -2.18 12.36 16.67
N LYS A 194 -1.42 12.96 17.59
CA LYS A 194 -1.56 14.33 18.05
C LYS A 194 -0.74 15.26 17.16
N TRP A 195 -1.23 15.45 15.94
CA TRP A 195 -0.50 16.16 14.89
C TRP A 195 -0.30 17.64 15.22
N GLU A 196 -1.27 18.26 15.88
CA GLU A 196 -1.22 19.68 16.27
C GLU A 196 -0.18 19.96 17.36
N GLU A 197 0.05 19.00 18.26
CA GLU A 197 1.09 19.07 19.29
C GLU A 197 2.46 18.65 18.77
N ALA A 198 2.51 17.74 17.80
CA ALA A 198 3.75 17.25 17.20
C ALA A 198 4.42 18.31 16.32
N ARG A 199 3.64 19.01 15.48
CA ARG A 199 4.13 19.98 14.52
C ARG A 199 5.03 21.07 15.13
N PRO A 200 4.60 21.82 16.17
CA PRO A 200 5.42 22.89 16.73
C PRO A 200 6.73 22.39 17.35
N ARG A 201 6.77 21.12 17.83
CA ARG A 201 8.01 20.53 18.35
C ARG A 201 9.05 20.31 17.23
N PHE A 202 8.62 19.79 16.08
CA PHE A 202 9.52 19.63 14.94
C PHE A 202 9.93 20.98 14.32
N GLU A 203 9.04 21.97 14.29
CA GLU A 203 9.35 23.32 13.87
C GLU A 203 10.41 23.94 14.77
N HIS A 204 10.26 23.83 16.09
CA HIS A 204 11.24 24.30 17.08
C HIS A 204 12.58 23.55 16.98
N ALA A 205 12.55 22.22 16.73
CA ALA A 205 13.78 21.48 16.46
C ALA A 205 14.56 22.04 15.27
N LEU A 206 13.87 22.48 14.21
CA LEU A 206 14.48 23.10 13.03
C LEU A 206 14.89 24.56 13.25
N GLU A 207 14.26 25.28 14.17
CA GLU A 207 14.72 26.61 14.62
C GLU A 207 16.04 26.52 15.38
N LEU A 208 16.20 25.46 16.21
CA LEU A 208 17.39 25.20 16.99
C LEU A 208 18.55 24.68 16.12
N ASP A 209 18.24 23.80 15.18
CA ASP A 209 19.19 23.26 14.20
C ASP A 209 18.51 23.11 12.82
N GLY A 210 18.67 24.11 11.97
CA GLY A 210 18.12 24.10 10.61
C GLY A 210 18.66 23.01 9.70
N ALA A 211 19.77 22.35 10.07
CA ALA A 211 20.35 21.21 9.35
C ALA A 211 19.88 19.85 9.87
N TYR A 212 19.04 19.83 10.91
CA TYR A 212 18.59 18.58 11.52
C TYR A 212 17.59 17.82 10.62
N VAL A 213 18.14 17.01 9.72
CA VAL A 213 17.39 16.30 8.65
C VAL A 213 16.22 15.49 9.20
N ARG A 214 16.39 14.85 10.35
CA ARG A 214 15.38 13.97 10.92
C ARG A 214 14.11 14.73 11.34
N ALA A 215 14.26 15.88 12.02
CA ALA A 215 13.11 16.74 12.34
C ALA A 215 12.42 17.26 11.07
N ARG A 216 13.20 17.52 10.00
CA ARG A 216 12.67 17.94 8.70
C ARG A 216 11.79 16.85 8.08
N VAL A 217 12.22 15.60 8.10
CA VAL A 217 11.44 14.44 7.61
C VAL A 217 10.19 14.24 8.46
N HIS A 218 10.32 14.32 9.79
CA HIS A 218 9.18 14.16 10.71
C HIS A 218 8.16 15.31 10.57
N LEU A 219 8.62 16.56 10.40
CA LEU A 219 7.72 17.69 10.13
C LEU A 219 6.95 17.49 8.84
N ALA A 220 7.64 17.11 7.76
CA ALA A 220 7.00 16.85 6.48
C ALA A 220 5.98 15.69 6.56
N MET A 221 6.30 14.63 7.31
CA MET A 221 5.35 13.56 7.59
C MET A 221 4.08 14.08 8.29
N VAL A 222 4.22 14.93 9.32
CA VAL A 222 3.07 15.52 10.01
C VAL A 222 2.26 16.40 9.08
N GLN A 223 2.90 17.26 8.30
CA GLN A 223 2.26 18.11 7.31
C GLN A 223 1.48 17.30 6.27
N ARG A 224 2.08 16.18 5.78
CA ARG A 224 1.39 15.24 4.89
C ARG A 224 0.17 14.59 5.55
N MET A 225 0.25 14.21 6.81
CA MET A 225 -0.89 13.65 7.56
C MET A 225 -2.00 14.68 7.76
N GLN A 226 -1.65 15.97 7.91
CA GLN A 226 -2.58 17.10 7.93
C GLN A 226 -3.09 17.52 6.54
N LYS A 227 -2.68 16.80 5.45
CA LYS A 227 -2.97 17.12 4.05
C LYS A 227 -2.35 18.41 3.53
N ASP A 228 -1.39 18.99 4.23
CA ASP A 228 -0.56 20.09 3.79
C ASP A 228 0.60 19.56 2.92
N LEU A 229 0.26 19.05 1.73
CA LEU A 229 1.23 18.37 0.85
C LEU A 229 2.27 19.35 0.28
N GLN A 230 1.87 20.59 0.00
CA GLN A 230 2.80 21.60 -0.48
C GLN A 230 3.75 22.05 0.63
N GLY A 231 3.26 22.23 1.85
CA GLY A 231 4.09 22.51 3.02
C GLY A 231 5.12 21.42 3.24
N ALA A 232 4.72 20.15 3.14
CA ALA A 232 5.63 19.00 3.27
C ALA A 232 6.75 19.01 2.22
N LEU A 233 6.43 19.27 0.95
CA LEU A 233 7.43 19.38 -0.12
C LEU A 233 8.38 20.57 0.10
N ASN A 234 7.85 21.71 0.53
CA ASN A 234 8.67 22.89 0.86
C ASN A 234 9.62 22.61 2.03
N THR A 235 9.14 21.92 3.05
CA THR A 235 9.96 21.51 4.22
C THR A 235 11.10 20.59 3.80
N LEU A 236 10.85 19.64 2.89
CA LEU A 236 11.87 18.69 2.41
C LEU A 236 12.85 19.34 1.40
N GLY A 237 12.43 20.37 0.69
CA GLY A 237 13.18 21.02 -0.39
C GLY A 237 14.68 21.22 -0.10
N PRO A 238 15.07 21.84 1.03
CA PRO A 238 16.48 22.04 1.38
C PRO A 238 17.32 20.76 1.52
N ALA A 239 16.69 19.62 1.73
CA ALA A 239 17.37 18.33 1.94
C ALA A 239 17.35 17.41 0.71
N ILE A 240 16.58 17.72 -0.35
CA ILE A 240 16.47 16.87 -1.55
C ILE A 240 17.82 16.79 -2.31
N GLY A 241 18.58 17.90 -2.35
CA GLY A 241 19.84 17.98 -3.09
C GLY A 241 21.09 17.67 -2.26
N MET A 242 20.96 17.00 -1.13
CA MET A 242 22.12 16.61 -0.29
C MET A 242 23.06 15.65 -1.01
N ASP A 243 24.36 15.78 -0.78
CA ASP A 243 25.39 14.88 -1.26
C ASP A 243 26.19 14.35 -0.06
N PRO A 244 26.14 13.03 0.24
CA PRO A 244 25.35 12.00 -0.46
C PRO A 244 23.84 12.16 -0.25
N PRO A 245 23.00 11.65 -1.19
CA PRO A 245 21.55 11.69 -1.07
C PRO A 245 21.04 11.00 0.19
N ASN A 246 20.08 11.60 0.87
CA ASN A 246 19.46 11.00 2.06
C ASN A 246 18.22 10.19 1.67
N ALA A 247 18.28 8.87 1.88
CA ALA A 247 17.21 7.96 1.49
C ALA A 247 15.89 8.21 2.24
N GLU A 248 15.93 8.64 3.52
CA GLU A 248 14.71 8.95 4.31
C GLU A 248 13.99 10.19 3.76
N VAL A 249 14.76 11.20 3.34
CA VAL A 249 14.23 12.41 2.69
C VAL A 249 13.54 12.04 1.38
N LEU A 250 14.23 11.29 0.50
CA LEU A 250 13.68 10.86 -0.78
C LEU A 250 12.44 9.99 -0.61
N MET A 251 12.44 9.13 0.39
CA MET A 251 11.29 8.30 0.76
C MET A 251 10.07 9.14 1.15
N GLU A 252 10.25 10.17 1.99
CA GLU A 252 9.14 11.02 2.43
C GLU A 252 8.68 11.97 1.30
N VAL A 253 9.59 12.42 0.43
CA VAL A 253 9.21 13.13 -0.82
C VAL A 253 8.32 12.24 -1.68
N GLY A 254 8.72 10.99 -1.90
CA GLY A 254 7.95 10.02 -2.67
C GLY A 254 6.55 9.80 -2.08
N ARG A 255 6.45 9.62 -0.76
CA ARG A 255 5.16 9.48 -0.06
C ARG A 255 4.28 10.71 -0.20
N THR A 256 4.88 11.90 -0.12
CA THR A 256 4.14 13.17 -0.26
C THR A 256 3.62 13.34 -1.68
N LEU A 257 4.43 13.01 -2.70
CA LEU A 257 4.03 13.04 -4.10
C LEU A 257 2.93 12.02 -4.39
N ALA A 258 3.04 10.81 -3.84
CA ALA A 258 1.99 9.79 -3.96
C ALA A 258 0.67 10.24 -3.33
N ALA A 259 0.73 10.89 -2.16
CA ALA A 259 -0.44 11.49 -1.52
C ALA A 259 -1.06 12.64 -2.35
N ALA A 260 -0.24 13.32 -3.15
CA ALA A 260 -0.67 14.35 -4.11
C ALA A 260 -1.13 13.75 -5.46
N SER A 261 -1.29 12.44 -5.58
CA SER A 261 -1.61 11.71 -6.82
C SER A 261 -0.59 11.93 -7.96
N ARG A 262 0.66 12.26 -7.60
CA ARG A 262 1.78 12.37 -8.52
C ARG A 262 2.59 11.07 -8.52
N ASP A 263 1.92 9.98 -8.89
CA ASP A 263 2.44 8.62 -8.68
C ASP A 263 3.70 8.31 -9.50
N GLU A 264 3.83 8.81 -10.73
CA GLU A 264 5.05 8.63 -11.55
C GLU A 264 6.25 9.36 -10.93
N ASP A 265 6.05 10.58 -10.43
CA ASP A 265 7.10 11.33 -9.74
C ASP A 265 7.49 10.63 -8.42
N ALA A 266 6.52 10.06 -7.71
CA ALA A 266 6.76 9.29 -6.50
C ALA A 266 7.63 8.06 -6.76
N LEU A 267 7.38 7.31 -7.84
CA LEU A 267 8.22 6.17 -8.24
C LEU A 267 9.68 6.56 -8.48
N GLN A 268 9.92 7.73 -9.09
CA GLN A 268 11.28 8.23 -9.30
C GLN A 268 12.00 8.49 -7.97
N GLN A 269 11.30 9.04 -6.97
CA GLN A 269 11.88 9.30 -5.65
C GLN A 269 12.13 8.00 -4.87
N PHE A 270 11.25 7.02 -4.95
CA PHE A 270 11.46 5.72 -4.33
C PHE A 270 12.64 4.97 -4.97
N ASP A 271 12.80 5.04 -6.29
CA ASP A 271 13.97 4.48 -6.98
C ASP A 271 15.26 5.19 -6.56
N ALA A 272 15.24 6.51 -6.44
CA ALA A 272 16.37 7.29 -5.92
C ALA A 272 16.69 6.92 -4.46
N ALA A 273 15.69 6.70 -3.62
CA ALA A 273 15.87 6.26 -2.24
C ALA A 273 16.55 4.88 -2.16
N LEU A 274 16.14 3.92 -3.01
CA LEU A 274 16.78 2.61 -3.11
C LEU A 274 18.23 2.67 -3.59
N LYS A 275 18.53 3.59 -4.52
CA LYS A 275 19.91 3.82 -4.99
C LYS A 275 20.78 4.45 -3.91
N ALA A 276 20.20 5.34 -3.09
CA ALA A 276 20.92 5.97 -1.97
C ALA A 276 21.18 4.98 -0.84
N ASP A 277 20.20 4.20 -0.44
CA ASP A 277 20.32 3.09 0.50
C ASP A 277 19.41 1.92 0.12
N PRO A 278 19.95 0.80 -0.39
CA PRO A 278 19.16 -0.39 -0.72
C PRO A 278 18.44 -1.03 0.47
N ARG A 279 18.78 -0.64 1.70
CA ARG A 279 18.17 -1.16 2.92
C ARG A 279 17.03 -0.27 3.45
N THR A 280 16.69 0.82 2.75
CA THR A 280 15.61 1.74 3.16
C THR A 280 14.34 0.96 3.49
N PRO A 281 13.82 1.07 4.75
CA PRO A 281 12.65 0.31 5.17
C PRO A 281 11.39 0.74 4.43
N GLY A 282 10.59 -0.24 4.01
CA GLY A 282 9.26 0.00 3.44
C GLY A 282 9.22 0.51 1.99
N VAL A 283 10.36 0.82 1.36
CA VAL A 283 10.37 1.39 0.00
C VAL A 283 9.78 0.43 -1.04
N GLN A 284 10.00 -0.88 -0.90
CA GLN A 284 9.41 -1.89 -1.80
C GLN A 284 7.89 -1.89 -1.73
N LEU A 285 7.34 -1.75 -0.53
CA LEU A 285 5.89 -1.66 -0.33
C LEU A 285 5.32 -0.38 -0.96
N GLU A 286 5.96 0.77 -0.75
CA GLU A 286 5.52 2.04 -1.35
C GLU A 286 5.58 2.01 -2.88
N MET A 287 6.65 1.46 -3.46
CA MET A 287 6.74 1.27 -4.91
C MET A 287 5.61 0.38 -5.44
N ALA A 288 5.38 -0.76 -4.79
CA ALA A 288 4.32 -1.69 -5.18
C ALA A 288 2.93 -1.05 -5.12
N MET A 289 2.62 -0.36 -4.01
CA MET A 289 1.34 0.34 -3.83
C MET A 289 1.16 1.47 -4.86
N THR A 290 2.22 2.17 -5.19
CA THR A 290 2.18 3.25 -6.19
C THR A 290 1.95 2.69 -7.59
N LEU A 291 2.65 1.61 -7.98
CA LEU A 291 2.41 0.90 -9.23
C LEU A 291 0.98 0.35 -9.32
N GLN A 292 0.43 -0.15 -8.21
CA GLN A 292 -0.95 -0.63 -8.13
C GLN A 292 -1.96 0.51 -8.38
N ARG A 293 -1.76 1.71 -7.80
CA ARG A 293 -2.61 2.89 -8.09
C ARG A 293 -2.57 3.30 -9.55
N LEU A 294 -1.41 3.16 -10.21
CA LEU A 294 -1.25 3.38 -11.65
C LEU A 294 -1.86 2.27 -12.53
N GLY A 295 -2.46 1.23 -11.94
CA GLY A 295 -2.99 0.09 -12.66
C GLY A 295 -1.93 -0.88 -13.21
N ARG A 296 -0.64 -0.68 -12.85
CA ARG A 296 0.51 -1.47 -13.32
C ARG A 296 0.72 -2.71 -12.44
N GLN A 297 -0.35 -3.53 -12.33
CA GLN A 297 -0.40 -4.67 -11.40
C GLN A 297 0.74 -5.68 -11.61
N GLN A 298 1.08 -5.98 -12.88
CA GLN A 298 2.14 -6.94 -13.20
C GLN A 298 3.51 -6.49 -12.70
N GLU A 299 3.76 -5.17 -12.71
CA GLU A 299 5.00 -4.59 -12.21
C GLU A 299 5.01 -4.46 -10.69
N ALA A 300 3.85 -4.31 -10.06
CA ALA A 300 3.72 -4.25 -8.60
C ALA A 300 4.04 -5.59 -7.91
N VAL A 301 3.69 -6.73 -8.53
CA VAL A 301 3.86 -8.07 -7.95
C VAL A 301 5.27 -8.34 -7.41
N PRO A 302 6.37 -8.18 -8.17
CA PRO A 302 7.72 -8.46 -7.67
C PRO A 302 8.12 -7.54 -6.50
N TRP A 303 7.62 -6.31 -6.43
CA TRP A 303 7.90 -5.39 -5.33
C TRP A 303 7.17 -5.78 -4.06
N PHE A 304 5.90 -6.22 -4.14
CA PHE A 304 5.20 -6.79 -3.00
C PHE A 304 5.90 -8.06 -2.48
N GLN A 305 6.38 -8.92 -3.38
CA GLN A 305 7.12 -10.13 -2.98
C GLN A 305 8.39 -9.76 -2.20
N GLN A 306 9.18 -8.79 -2.67
CA GLN A 306 10.36 -8.30 -1.95
C GLN A 306 10.00 -7.67 -0.60
N ALA A 307 8.88 -6.95 -0.50
CA ALA A 307 8.40 -6.41 0.78
C ALA A 307 8.09 -7.54 1.78
N ILE A 308 7.44 -8.62 1.32
CA ILE A 308 7.10 -9.79 2.15
C ILE A 308 8.34 -10.62 2.52
N GLU A 309 9.36 -10.69 1.66
CA GLU A 309 10.64 -11.35 2.00
C GLU A 309 11.32 -10.65 3.18
N ARG A 310 11.23 -9.32 3.26
CA ARG A 310 11.76 -8.54 4.39
C ARG A 310 10.88 -8.57 5.62
N GLU A 311 9.57 -8.51 5.43
CA GLU A 311 8.57 -8.48 6.49
C GLU A 311 7.48 -9.54 6.23
N PRO A 312 7.73 -10.83 6.55
CA PRO A 312 6.84 -11.93 6.19
C PRO A 312 5.43 -11.86 6.77
N LYS A 313 5.22 -11.05 7.81
CA LYS A 313 3.94 -10.83 8.50
C LYS A 313 3.32 -9.47 8.21
N ASN A 314 3.81 -8.74 7.21
CA ASN A 314 3.22 -7.48 6.81
C ASN A 314 1.86 -7.73 6.13
N GLY A 315 0.78 -7.59 6.91
CA GLY A 315 -0.60 -7.85 6.45
C GLY A 315 -0.97 -7.02 5.22
N MET A 316 -0.57 -5.75 5.17
CA MET A 316 -0.83 -4.86 4.03
C MET A 316 -0.15 -5.37 2.75
N ALA A 317 1.12 -5.77 2.83
CA ALA A 317 1.84 -6.32 1.68
C ALA A 317 1.23 -7.63 1.20
N LEU A 318 0.83 -8.52 2.14
CA LEU A 318 0.17 -9.79 1.83
C LEU A 318 -1.18 -9.59 1.14
N THR A 319 -2.04 -8.70 1.65
CA THR A 319 -3.36 -8.40 1.09
C THR A 319 -3.22 -7.81 -0.32
N ASN A 320 -2.38 -6.78 -0.47
CA ASN A 320 -2.20 -6.12 -1.78
C ASN A 320 -1.53 -7.03 -2.82
N LEU A 321 -0.59 -7.92 -2.42
CA LEU A 321 -0.05 -8.93 -3.33
C LEU A 321 -1.14 -9.90 -3.79
N GLY A 322 -1.99 -10.34 -2.86
CA GLY A 322 -3.14 -11.19 -3.18
C GLY A 322 -4.07 -10.53 -4.20
N LEU A 323 -4.44 -9.27 -3.98
CA LEU A 323 -5.24 -8.49 -4.93
C LEU A 323 -4.55 -8.33 -6.29
N ALA A 324 -3.27 -7.96 -6.32
CA ALA A 324 -2.52 -7.78 -7.57
C ALA A 324 -2.42 -9.10 -8.37
N LEU A 325 -2.20 -10.23 -7.68
CA LEU A 325 -2.20 -11.55 -8.30
C LEU A 325 -3.59 -11.94 -8.84
N THR A 326 -4.65 -11.63 -8.09
CA THR A 326 -6.04 -11.84 -8.54
C THR A 326 -6.27 -11.05 -9.84
N LEU A 327 -5.98 -9.76 -9.85
CA LEU A 327 -6.18 -8.89 -11.02
C LEU A 327 -5.32 -9.30 -12.23
N THR A 328 -4.19 -9.98 -12.02
CA THR A 328 -3.32 -10.50 -13.10
C THR A 328 -3.64 -11.93 -13.52
N GLY A 329 -4.75 -12.50 -13.07
CA GLY A 329 -5.19 -13.85 -13.48
C GLY A 329 -4.53 -15.01 -12.73
N LYS A 330 -3.79 -14.72 -11.66
CA LYS A 330 -3.06 -15.72 -10.85
C LYS A 330 -3.81 -16.06 -9.55
N GLY A 331 -5.11 -16.31 -9.63
CA GLY A 331 -5.99 -16.50 -8.47
C GLY A 331 -5.53 -17.60 -7.51
N LYS A 332 -4.94 -18.70 -8.01
CA LYS A 332 -4.43 -19.77 -7.13
C LYS A 332 -3.30 -19.28 -6.22
N ASP A 333 -2.36 -18.52 -6.78
CA ASP A 333 -1.25 -17.95 -6.02
C ASP A 333 -1.76 -16.86 -5.06
N ALA A 334 -2.72 -16.03 -5.52
CA ALA A 334 -3.37 -15.00 -4.72
C ALA A 334 -3.97 -15.55 -3.43
N LEU A 335 -4.66 -16.70 -3.53
CA LEU A 335 -5.36 -17.34 -2.40
C LEU A 335 -4.41 -17.70 -1.26
N GLU A 336 -3.16 -18.10 -1.55
CA GLU A 336 -2.15 -18.39 -0.54
C GLU A 336 -1.81 -17.14 0.28
N TYR A 337 -1.54 -16.02 -0.40
CA TYR A 337 -1.17 -14.76 0.28
C TYR A 337 -2.33 -14.15 1.05
N LEU A 338 -3.56 -14.20 0.51
CA LEU A 338 -4.76 -13.72 1.20
C LEU A 338 -5.06 -14.54 2.47
N LYS A 339 -4.87 -15.86 2.44
CA LYS A 339 -4.97 -16.71 3.65
C LYS A 339 -3.92 -16.38 4.69
N ARG A 340 -2.70 -16.06 4.27
CA ARG A 340 -1.65 -15.59 5.19
C ARG A 340 -2.01 -14.24 5.79
N ALA A 341 -2.53 -13.31 4.98
CA ALA A 341 -3.03 -12.02 5.47
C ALA A 341 -4.13 -12.19 6.52
N LEU A 342 -5.08 -13.09 6.25
CA LEU A 342 -6.17 -13.41 7.17
C LEU A 342 -5.66 -14.00 8.50
N ALA A 343 -4.60 -14.79 8.48
CA ALA A 343 -3.99 -15.34 9.69
C ALA A 343 -3.38 -14.25 10.59
N GLU A 344 -2.90 -13.15 10.02
CA GLU A 344 -2.38 -12.00 10.78
C GLU A 344 -3.52 -11.08 11.28
N ASN A 345 -4.61 -10.92 10.52
CA ASN A 345 -5.77 -10.11 10.91
C ASN A 345 -7.09 -10.74 10.45
N THR A 346 -7.76 -11.45 11.35
CA THR A 346 -9.05 -12.12 11.11
C THR A 346 -10.26 -11.18 11.12
N LYS A 347 -10.09 -9.89 11.42
CA LYS A 347 -11.16 -8.90 11.55
C LYS A 347 -11.07 -7.79 10.50
N ASP A 348 -10.30 -8.00 9.45
CA ASP A 348 -10.19 -7.03 8.36
C ASP A 348 -11.20 -7.36 7.25
N PRO A 349 -12.22 -6.52 7.03
CA PRO A 349 -13.22 -6.77 5.99
C PRO A 349 -12.62 -6.76 4.58
N VAL A 350 -11.53 -6.01 4.35
CA VAL A 350 -10.86 -5.92 3.05
C VAL A 350 -10.30 -7.27 2.63
N ILE A 351 -9.72 -8.04 3.56
CA ILE A 351 -9.18 -9.37 3.25
C ILE A 351 -10.29 -10.33 2.80
N TYR A 352 -11.44 -10.30 3.45
CA TYR A 352 -12.58 -11.13 3.04
C TYR A 352 -13.16 -10.68 1.69
N LYS A 353 -13.21 -9.39 1.42
CA LYS A 353 -13.59 -8.87 0.10
C LYS A 353 -12.66 -9.38 -0.98
N ASP A 354 -11.34 -9.26 -0.80
CA ASP A 354 -10.34 -9.71 -1.77
C ASP A 354 -10.35 -11.24 -1.96
N LEU A 355 -10.60 -12.01 -0.89
CA LEU A 355 -10.85 -13.46 -0.99
C LEU A 355 -12.07 -13.77 -1.83
N GLY A 356 -13.18 -13.06 -1.61
CA GLY A 356 -14.39 -13.20 -2.42
C GLY A 356 -14.15 -12.93 -3.90
N VAL A 357 -13.46 -11.84 -4.23
CA VAL A 357 -13.07 -11.48 -5.62
C VAL A 357 -12.16 -12.57 -6.22
N CYS A 358 -11.20 -13.07 -5.43
CA CYS A 358 -10.32 -14.16 -5.85
C CYS A 358 -11.11 -15.45 -6.15
N HIS A 359 -12.08 -15.80 -5.29
CA HIS A 359 -12.94 -16.97 -5.49
C HIS A 359 -13.88 -16.81 -6.70
N ILE A 360 -14.39 -15.59 -6.99
CA ILE A 360 -15.11 -15.31 -8.26
C ILE A 360 -14.25 -15.65 -9.46
N GLN A 361 -12.98 -15.18 -9.48
CA GLN A 361 -12.05 -15.46 -10.59
C GLN A 361 -11.78 -16.96 -10.75
N LEU A 362 -11.74 -17.69 -9.65
CA LEU A 362 -11.57 -19.14 -9.65
C LEU A 362 -12.87 -19.91 -9.91
N SER A 363 -13.98 -19.22 -10.17
CA SER A 363 -15.34 -19.78 -10.32
C SER A 363 -15.81 -20.56 -9.08
N ALA A 364 -15.25 -20.27 -7.91
CA ALA A 364 -15.62 -20.82 -6.60
C ALA A 364 -16.70 -19.91 -5.96
N PHE A 365 -17.87 -19.88 -6.57
CA PHE A 365 -18.91 -18.87 -6.24
C PHE A 365 -19.53 -19.06 -4.85
N ASP A 366 -19.59 -20.28 -4.32
CA ASP A 366 -20.12 -20.52 -2.98
C ASP A 366 -19.17 -19.98 -1.92
N GLU A 367 -17.87 -20.18 -2.09
CA GLU A 367 -16.83 -19.63 -1.24
C GLU A 367 -16.78 -18.10 -1.33
N ALA A 368 -16.97 -17.54 -2.52
CA ALA A 368 -17.06 -16.09 -2.71
C ALA A 368 -18.25 -15.48 -1.93
N ILE A 369 -19.43 -16.12 -1.99
CA ILE A 369 -20.62 -15.69 -1.24
C ILE A 369 -20.35 -15.69 0.27
N GLU A 370 -19.72 -16.74 0.79
CA GLU A 370 -19.39 -16.82 2.22
C GLU A 370 -18.37 -15.74 2.64
N ASP A 371 -17.36 -15.47 1.81
CA ASP A 371 -16.37 -14.45 2.13
C ASP A 371 -16.96 -13.04 2.08
N PHE A 372 -17.78 -12.70 1.06
CA PHE A 372 -18.47 -11.42 1.02
C PHE A 372 -19.43 -11.23 2.19
N LYS A 373 -20.15 -12.27 2.62
CA LYS A 373 -20.98 -12.22 3.83
C LYS A 373 -20.16 -11.92 5.07
N LYS A 374 -18.98 -12.53 5.23
CA LYS A 374 -18.08 -12.23 6.35
C LYS A 374 -17.57 -10.80 6.28
N ALA A 375 -17.24 -10.29 5.09
CA ALA A 375 -16.88 -8.89 4.90
C ALA A 375 -18.00 -7.96 5.38
N LEU A 376 -19.27 -8.24 5.00
CA LEU A 376 -20.45 -7.46 5.40
C LEU A 376 -20.84 -7.60 6.89
N VAL A 377 -20.43 -8.67 7.56
CA VAL A 377 -20.57 -8.76 9.03
C VAL A 377 -19.61 -7.80 9.73
N LEU A 378 -18.45 -7.55 9.14
CA LEU A 378 -17.43 -6.66 9.70
C LEU A 378 -17.63 -5.19 9.28
N ASP A 379 -18.04 -4.98 8.04
CA ASP A 379 -18.38 -3.68 7.46
C ASP A 379 -19.69 -3.80 6.66
N PRO A 380 -20.85 -3.54 7.29
CA PRO A 380 -22.17 -3.70 6.66
C PRO A 380 -22.50 -2.65 5.60
N ASP A 381 -21.72 -1.57 5.53
CA ASP A 381 -22.03 -0.39 4.75
C ASP A 381 -21.10 -0.20 3.54
N ASP A 382 -20.39 -1.27 3.09
CA ASP A 382 -19.58 -1.25 1.86
C ASP A 382 -20.47 -1.57 0.64
N PRO A 383 -20.84 -0.56 -0.20
CA PRO A 383 -21.66 -0.78 -1.37
C PRO A 383 -20.99 -1.66 -2.43
N GLN A 384 -19.65 -1.66 -2.50
CA GLN A 384 -18.91 -2.50 -3.44
C GLN A 384 -19.04 -3.98 -3.07
N VAL A 385 -18.98 -4.32 -1.78
CA VAL A 385 -19.15 -5.72 -1.34
C VAL A 385 -20.57 -6.22 -1.61
N HIS A 386 -21.60 -5.36 -1.45
CA HIS A 386 -22.97 -5.71 -1.86
C HIS A 386 -23.07 -5.95 -3.37
N TYR A 387 -22.42 -5.13 -4.18
CA TYR A 387 -22.36 -5.34 -5.62
C TYR A 387 -21.68 -6.66 -5.98
N ASP A 388 -20.52 -6.95 -5.40
CA ASP A 388 -19.73 -8.17 -5.67
C ASP A 388 -20.48 -9.44 -5.19
N LEU A 389 -21.18 -9.37 -4.05
CA LEU A 389 -22.06 -10.43 -3.56
C LEU A 389 -23.23 -10.66 -4.52
N GLY A 390 -23.83 -9.57 -5.02
CA GLY A 390 -24.87 -9.64 -6.04
C GLY A 390 -24.41 -10.31 -7.33
N LEU A 391 -23.17 -10.04 -7.78
CA LEU A 391 -22.56 -10.74 -8.92
C LEU A 391 -22.34 -12.24 -8.61
N ALA A 392 -21.87 -12.58 -7.42
CA ALA A 392 -21.67 -13.97 -7.01
C ALA A 392 -23.00 -14.74 -7.03
N TYR A 393 -24.08 -14.15 -6.52
CA TYR A 393 -25.43 -14.73 -6.61
C TYR A 393 -25.92 -14.88 -8.06
N LYS A 394 -25.67 -13.88 -8.91
CA LYS A 394 -26.00 -13.96 -10.34
C LYS A 394 -25.29 -15.14 -11.03
N PHE A 395 -24.01 -15.38 -10.74
CA PHE A 395 -23.27 -16.51 -11.30
C PHE A 395 -23.77 -17.87 -10.79
N LYS A 396 -24.48 -17.89 -9.66
CA LYS A 396 -25.14 -19.08 -9.10
C LYS A 396 -26.62 -19.20 -9.50
N ASP A 397 -27.10 -18.37 -10.45
CA ASP A 397 -28.51 -18.29 -10.85
C ASP A 397 -29.48 -17.99 -9.68
N ARG A 398 -28.97 -17.43 -8.58
CA ARG A 398 -29.75 -16.98 -7.43
C ARG A 398 -30.25 -15.55 -7.66
N THR A 399 -31.20 -15.44 -8.59
CA THR A 399 -31.60 -14.16 -9.19
C THR A 399 -32.23 -13.19 -8.19
N ASP A 400 -33.08 -13.67 -7.28
CA ASP A 400 -33.75 -12.79 -6.31
C ASP A 400 -32.77 -12.17 -5.32
N GLU A 401 -31.81 -12.97 -4.84
CA GLU A 401 -30.75 -12.49 -3.96
C GLU A 401 -29.79 -11.56 -4.72
N ALA A 402 -29.49 -11.84 -5.98
CA ALA A 402 -28.69 -10.96 -6.81
C ALA A 402 -29.34 -9.58 -6.96
N VAL A 403 -30.65 -9.55 -7.28
CA VAL A 403 -31.42 -8.29 -7.38
C VAL A 403 -31.42 -7.53 -6.06
N ALA A 404 -31.61 -8.22 -4.93
CA ALA A 404 -31.64 -7.59 -3.61
C ALA A 404 -30.30 -6.91 -3.29
N GLU A 405 -29.18 -7.62 -3.45
CA GLU A 405 -27.86 -7.09 -3.13
C GLU A 405 -27.41 -5.98 -4.10
N LEU A 406 -27.65 -6.15 -5.40
CA LEU A 406 -27.36 -5.11 -6.41
C LEU A 406 -28.20 -3.84 -6.17
N SER A 407 -29.48 -4.00 -5.81
CA SER A 407 -30.35 -2.86 -5.49
C SER A 407 -29.88 -2.13 -4.24
N LYS A 408 -29.43 -2.88 -3.23
CA LYS A 408 -28.86 -2.31 -2.01
C LYS A 408 -27.58 -1.52 -2.31
N ALA A 409 -26.68 -2.07 -3.12
CA ALA A 409 -25.46 -1.38 -3.54
C ALA A 409 -25.76 -0.03 -4.21
N GLY A 410 -26.70 -0.01 -5.18
CA GLY A 410 -27.09 1.22 -5.88
C GLY A 410 -27.85 2.23 -5.03
N GLN A 411 -28.55 1.78 -3.96
CA GLN A 411 -29.19 2.68 -2.99
C GLN A 411 -28.19 3.31 -2.04
N MET A 412 -27.17 2.54 -1.60
CA MET A 412 -26.13 3.02 -0.70
C MET A 412 -25.19 4.01 -1.39
N ASP A 413 -24.80 3.72 -2.62
CA ASP A 413 -24.03 4.65 -3.46
C ASP A 413 -24.71 4.85 -4.82
N PRO A 414 -25.56 5.90 -4.97
CA PRO A 414 -26.21 6.21 -6.25
C PRO A 414 -25.25 6.64 -7.37
N LYS A 415 -23.96 6.87 -7.08
CA LYS A 415 -22.94 7.18 -8.08
C LYS A 415 -22.18 5.94 -8.56
N LEU A 416 -22.37 4.81 -7.90
CA LEU A 416 -21.80 3.55 -8.33
C LEU A 416 -22.42 3.14 -9.66
N GLN A 417 -21.59 3.04 -10.69
CA GLN A 417 -22.03 2.95 -12.10
C GLN A 417 -22.48 1.56 -12.50
N ASP A 418 -21.96 0.51 -11.86
CA ASP A 418 -22.14 -0.88 -12.28
C ASP A 418 -23.45 -1.53 -11.82
N PRO A 419 -24.02 -1.25 -10.62
CA PRO A 419 -25.26 -1.86 -10.19
C PRO A 419 -26.45 -1.59 -11.13
N PRO A 420 -26.75 -0.36 -11.58
CA PRO A 420 -27.88 -0.14 -12.46
C PRO A 420 -27.72 -0.81 -13.83
N TYR A 421 -26.51 -0.90 -14.37
CA TYR A 421 -26.23 -1.64 -15.60
C TYR A 421 -26.50 -3.14 -15.43
N THR A 422 -25.99 -3.72 -14.35
CA THR A 422 -26.15 -5.16 -14.06
C THR A 422 -27.61 -5.52 -13.75
N LEU A 423 -28.30 -4.68 -12.96
CA LEU A 423 -29.75 -4.82 -12.69
C LEU A 423 -30.57 -4.75 -13.96
N GLY A 424 -30.23 -3.81 -14.84
CA GLY A 424 -30.93 -3.66 -16.12
C GLY A 424 -30.86 -4.91 -16.99
N ILE A 425 -29.66 -5.53 -17.07
CA ILE A 425 -29.48 -6.81 -17.78
C ILE A 425 -30.29 -7.92 -17.09
N LEU A 426 -30.26 -7.99 -15.78
CA LEU A 426 -30.91 -9.03 -15.00
C LEU A 426 -32.43 -8.94 -15.13
N TYR A 427 -33.01 -7.72 -15.00
CA TYR A 427 -34.43 -7.49 -15.23
C TYR A 427 -34.88 -7.79 -16.67
N MET A 428 -34.02 -7.46 -17.68
CA MET A 428 -34.32 -7.83 -19.07
C MET A 428 -34.39 -9.36 -19.25
N GLN A 429 -33.46 -10.11 -18.64
CA GLN A 429 -33.47 -11.58 -18.67
C GLN A 429 -34.70 -12.18 -17.99
N LEU A 430 -35.22 -11.51 -16.95
CA LEU A 430 -36.46 -11.89 -16.24
C LEU A 430 -37.73 -11.47 -16.98
N GLY A 431 -37.63 -10.76 -18.10
CA GLY A 431 -38.80 -10.20 -18.81
C GLY A 431 -39.44 -9.01 -18.10
N ARG A 432 -38.81 -8.47 -17.04
CA ARG A 432 -39.26 -7.29 -16.29
C ARG A 432 -38.79 -6.02 -16.99
N LEU A 433 -39.37 -5.76 -18.17
CA LEU A 433 -38.84 -4.79 -19.13
C LEU A 433 -38.89 -3.34 -18.64
N ASP A 434 -39.91 -2.94 -17.91
CA ASP A 434 -40.03 -1.56 -17.40
C ASP A 434 -38.99 -1.25 -16.32
N GLU A 435 -38.74 -2.21 -15.43
CA GLU A 435 -37.67 -2.10 -14.45
C GLU A 435 -36.30 -2.11 -15.13
N ALA A 436 -36.08 -2.96 -16.14
CA ALA A 436 -34.87 -2.98 -16.94
C ALA A 436 -34.59 -1.62 -17.60
N VAL A 437 -35.61 -1.03 -18.23
CA VAL A 437 -35.51 0.31 -18.85
C VAL A 437 -35.17 1.37 -17.80
N THR A 438 -35.79 1.29 -16.63
CA THR A 438 -35.54 2.24 -15.54
C THR A 438 -34.09 2.19 -15.08
N GLU A 439 -33.54 0.99 -14.83
CA GLU A 439 -32.17 0.83 -14.37
C GLU A 439 -31.16 1.15 -15.48
N LEU A 440 -31.40 0.74 -16.72
CA LEU A 440 -30.55 1.08 -17.85
C LEU A 440 -30.50 2.58 -18.15
N ARG A 441 -31.59 3.32 -17.92
CA ARG A 441 -31.57 4.79 -18.01
C ARG A 441 -30.68 5.42 -16.93
N LYS A 442 -30.67 4.88 -15.72
CA LYS A 442 -29.72 5.30 -14.68
C LYS A 442 -28.28 5.00 -15.13
N ALA A 443 -28.03 3.81 -15.68
CA ALA A 443 -26.70 3.41 -16.14
C ALA A 443 -26.16 4.36 -17.22
N VAL A 444 -26.96 4.70 -18.24
CA VAL A 444 -26.54 5.64 -19.29
C VAL A 444 -26.45 7.09 -18.81
N ALA A 445 -27.19 7.46 -17.78
CA ALA A 445 -27.06 8.79 -17.16
C ALA A 445 -25.77 8.92 -16.37
N LEU A 446 -25.33 7.85 -15.67
CA LEU A 446 -24.08 7.82 -14.90
C LEU A 446 -22.85 7.69 -15.81
N ARG A 447 -22.97 6.95 -16.94
CA ARG A 447 -21.89 6.73 -17.90
C ARG A 447 -22.42 6.91 -19.33
N PRO A 448 -22.53 8.15 -19.82
CA PRO A 448 -23.08 8.44 -21.15
C PRO A 448 -22.25 7.88 -22.32
N GLU A 449 -20.97 7.62 -22.09
CA GLU A 449 -20.04 7.03 -23.07
C GLU A 449 -20.12 5.50 -23.15
N ASN A 450 -20.90 4.84 -22.29
CA ASN A 450 -21.08 3.39 -22.30
C ASN A 450 -22.00 2.97 -23.46
N GLY A 451 -21.42 2.65 -24.62
CA GLY A 451 -22.16 2.21 -25.81
C GLY A 451 -22.91 0.90 -25.60
N ASP A 452 -22.40 -0.02 -24.76
CA ASP A 452 -23.10 -1.28 -24.42
C ASP A 452 -24.40 -1.01 -23.66
N ALA A 453 -24.37 -0.10 -22.69
CA ALA A 453 -25.55 0.27 -21.94
C ALA A 453 -26.64 0.88 -22.85
N TRP A 454 -26.25 1.75 -23.79
CA TRP A 454 -27.17 2.31 -24.80
C TRP A 454 -27.72 1.25 -25.73
N ALA A 455 -26.90 0.30 -26.19
CA ALA A 455 -27.32 -0.78 -27.06
C ALA A 455 -28.32 -1.73 -26.37
N ILE A 456 -28.04 -2.07 -25.10
CA ILE A 456 -28.94 -2.91 -24.28
C ILE A 456 -30.25 -2.16 -23.98
N LEU A 457 -30.17 -0.87 -23.62
CA LEU A 457 -31.37 -0.04 -23.42
C LEU A 457 -32.24 -0.03 -24.69
N GLY A 458 -31.64 0.18 -25.86
CA GLY A 458 -32.36 0.16 -27.12
C GLY A 458 -33.01 -1.20 -27.43
N SER A 459 -32.29 -2.30 -27.15
CA SER A 459 -32.82 -3.66 -27.30
C SER A 459 -33.98 -3.95 -26.35
N THR A 460 -33.85 -3.50 -25.08
CA THR A 460 -34.90 -3.65 -24.05
C THR A 460 -36.13 -2.83 -24.42
N LEU A 461 -35.97 -1.58 -24.87
CA LEU A 461 -37.05 -0.72 -25.33
C LEU A 461 -37.78 -1.31 -26.56
N LYS A 462 -37.03 -1.95 -27.48
CA LYS A 462 -37.63 -2.70 -28.58
C LYS A 462 -38.51 -3.84 -28.08
N GLN A 463 -38.01 -4.64 -27.13
CA GLN A 463 -38.80 -5.74 -26.54
C GLN A 463 -40.05 -5.22 -25.81
N ALA A 464 -39.97 -4.04 -25.20
CA ALA A 464 -41.10 -3.36 -24.57
C ALA A 464 -42.02 -2.65 -25.58
N SER A 465 -41.83 -2.83 -26.90
CA SER A 465 -42.57 -2.18 -27.97
C SER A 465 -42.50 -0.64 -27.97
N ARG A 466 -41.50 -0.05 -27.29
CA ARG A 466 -41.25 1.39 -27.22
C ARG A 466 -40.33 1.81 -28.36
N LEU A 467 -40.75 1.56 -29.61
CA LEU A 467 -39.92 1.64 -30.81
C LEU A 467 -39.27 3.01 -31.05
N PRO A 468 -39.93 4.18 -30.84
CA PRO A 468 -39.27 5.47 -31.02
C PRO A 468 -38.08 5.66 -30.08
N GLU A 469 -38.23 5.33 -28.79
CA GLU A 469 -37.19 5.44 -27.79
C GLU A 469 -36.06 4.43 -28.03
N ALA A 470 -36.41 3.24 -28.52
CA ALA A 470 -35.40 2.23 -28.91
C ALA A 470 -34.50 2.75 -30.04
N ALA A 471 -35.08 3.42 -31.05
CA ALA A 471 -34.33 4.00 -32.15
C ALA A 471 -33.37 5.09 -31.64
N GLU A 472 -33.81 5.97 -30.75
CA GLU A 472 -32.97 7.02 -30.16
C GLU A 472 -31.81 6.43 -29.35
N ALA A 473 -32.06 5.44 -28.51
CA ALA A 473 -31.03 4.79 -27.71
C ALA A 473 -29.97 4.10 -28.61
N LEU A 474 -30.40 3.40 -29.68
CA LEU A 474 -29.51 2.72 -30.61
C LEU A 474 -28.70 3.71 -31.46
N LYS A 475 -29.29 4.85 -31.86
CA LYS A 475 -28.56 5.94 -32.53
C LYS A 475 -27.47 6.54 -31.63
N ARG A 476 -27.63 6.53 -30.32
CA ARG A 476 -26.57 6.91 -29.36
C ARG A 476 -25.49 5.83 -29.24
N ALA A 477 -25.85 4.54 -29.29
CA ALA A 477 -24.91 3.43 -29.16
C ALA A 477 -23.94 3.34 -30.37
N ILE A 478 -24.43 3.60 -31.60
CA ILE A 478 -23.66 3.39 -32.84
C ILE A 478 -22.34 4.19 -32.89
N PRO A 479 -22.29 5.51 -32.62
CA PRO A 479 -21.04 6.27 -32.63
C PRO A 479 -20.10 5.89 -31.48
N LEU A 480 -20.61 5.36 -30.36
CA LEU A 480 -19.83 4.88 -29.25
C LEU A 480 -19.21 3.50 -29.52
N GLN A 481 -19.79 2.76 -30.48
CA GLN A 481 -19.35 1.42 -30.89
C GLN A 481 -19.26 1.30 -32.41
N PRO A 482 -18.38 2.07 -33.07
CA PRO A 482 -18.36 2.17 -34.55
C PRO A 482 -18.07 0.83 -35.23
N GLY A 483 -17.30 -0.05 -34.59
CA GLY A 483 -16.92 -1.37 -35.12
C GLY A 483 -17.94 -2.50 -34.84
N GLN A 484 -18.97 -2.25 -34.05
CA GLN A 484 -19.94 -3.28 -33.66
C GLN A 484 -21.15 -3.31 -34.59
N PRO A 485 -21.48 -4.45 -35.23
CA PRO A 485 -22.66 -4.55 -36.10
C PRO A 485 -23.98 -4.63 -35.34
N GLY A 486 -23.99 -5.12 -34.07
CA GLY A 486 -25.18 -5.40 -33.27
C GLY A 486 -26.17 -4.24 -33.16
N PRO A 487 -25.75 -3.04 -32.68
CA PRO A 487 -26.65 -1.88 -32.60
C PRO A 487 -27.29 -1.49 -33.94
N ARG A 488 -26.55 -1.59 -35.08
CA ARG A 488 -27.07 -1.29 -36.40
C ARG A 488 -28.12 -2.32 -36.86
N VAL A 489 -27.88 -3.61 -36.59
CA VAL A 489 -28.85 -4.67 -36.89
C VAL A 489 -30.14 -4.46 -36.10
N THR A 490 -30.00 -4.15 -34.82
CA THR A 490 -31.17 -3.92 -33.93
C THR A 490 -31.93 -2.67 -34.37
N LEU A 491 -31.25 -1.57 -34.68
CA LEU A 491 -31.87 -0.34 -35.18
C LEU A 491 -32.60 -0.57 -36.50
N ALA A 492 -31.98 -1.28 -37.46
CA ALA A 492 -32.63 -1.64 -38.72
C ALA A 492 -33.92 -2.46 -38.49
N GLY A 493 -33.93 -3.33 -37.47
CA GLY A 493 -35.10 -4.08 -37.07
C GLY A 493 -36.20 -3.16 -36.50
N VAL A 494 -35.80 -2.22 -35.59
CA VAL A 494 -36.71 -1.23 -35.01
C VAL A 494 -37.37 -0.35 -36.08
N LEU A 495 -36.58 0.19 -37.02
CA LEU A 495 -37.08 1.03 -38.11
C LEU A 495 -37.98 0.27 -39.08
N ALA A 496 -37.68 -1.00 -39.36
CA ALA A 496 -38.56 -1.85 -40.18
C ALA A 496 -39.91 -2.12 -39.47
N GLU A 497 -39.92 -2.33 -38.16
CA GLU A 497 -41.13 -2.53 -37.38
C GLU A 497 -41.96 -1.24 -37.30
N GLN A 498 -41.33 -0.08 -37.10
CA GLN A 498 -42.00 1.21 -37.21
C GLN A 498 -42.65 1.43 -38.57
N ALA A 499 -41.91 1.09 -39.67
CA ALA A 499 -42.46 1.17 -41.01
C ALA A 499 -43.64 0.22 -41.23
N GLY A 500 -43.64 -0.97 -40.60
CA GLY A 500 -44.78 -1.88 -40.58
C GLY A 500 -46.04 -1.27 -39.91
N ASN A 501 -45.84 -0.65 -38.76
CA ASN A 501 -46.90 0.02 -38.02
C ASN A 501 -47.49 1.21 -38.83
N LEU A 502 -46.65 1.99 -39.52
CA LEU A 502 -47.08 3.07 -40.41
C LEU A 502 -47.84 2.52 -41.64
N SER A 503 -47.48 1.35 -42.16
CA SER A 503 -48.24 0.69 -43.24
C SER A 503 -49.67 0.42 -42.83
N GLN A 504 -49.89 -0.21 -41.66
CA GLN A 504 -51.22 -0.48 -41.12
C GLN A 504 -52.05 0.81 -40.90
N GLN A 505 -51.41 1.87 -40.40
CA GLN A 505 -52.05 3.18 -40.23
C GLN A 505 -52.39 3.84 -41.55
N SER A 506 -51.56 3.69 -42.59
CA SER A 506 -51.81 4.18 -43.94
C SER A 506 -52.99 3.49 -44.57
N ASP A 507 -53.09 2.15 -44.44
CA ASP A 507 -54.18 1.37 -44.99
C ASP A 507 -55.52 1.71 -44.31
N ALA A 508 -55.48 1.95 -42.98
CA ALA A 508 -56.63 2.43 -42.23
C ALA A 508 -57.06 3.85 -42.65
N ALA A 509 -56.14 4.77 -42.86
CA ALA A 509 -56.42 6.12 -43.33
C ALA A 509 -57.01 6.12 -44.75
N GLU A 510 -56.47 5.30 -45.66
CA GLU A 510 -56.99 5.11 -47.01
C GLU A 510 -58.42 4.59 -46.96
N SER A 511 -58.71 3.59 -46.14
CA SER A 511 -60.04 3.01 -45.96
C SER A 511 -61.04 4.01 -45.37
N ALA A 512 -60.55 4.98 -44.60
CA ALA A 512 -61.37 6.08 -44.03
C ALA A 512 -61.54 7.28 -45.01
N GLY A 513 -60.95 7.21 -46.22
CA GLY A 513 -61.01 8.28 -47.21
C GLY A 513 -60.03 9.45 -46.95
N ASP A 514 -59.11 9.33 -45.99
CA ASP A 514 -58.10 10.36 -45.71
C ASP A 514 -56.82 10.09 -46.54
N HIS A 515 -56.94 10.36 -47.86
CA HIS A 515 -55.85 10.11 -48.81
C HIS A 515 -54.57 10.91 -48.49
N GLN A 516 -54.72 12.16 -48.02
CA GLN A 516 -53.57 13.02 -47.71
C GLN A 516 -52.76 12.44 -46.53
N LYS A 517 -53.43 11.97 -45.48
CA LYS A 517 -52.77 11.31 -44.35
C LYS A 517 -52.14 10.00 -44.79
N ALA A 518 -52.82 9.20 -45.58
CA ALA A 518 -52.28 7.94 -46.12
C ALA A 518 -51.00 8.16 -46.90
N GLU A 519 -50.94 9.18 -47.79
CA GLU A 519 -49.77 9.54 -48.57
C GLU A 519 -48.62 9.99 -47.65
N GLY A 520 -48.87 10.84 -46.66
CA GLY A 520 -47.86 11.28 -45.67
C GLY A 520 -47.26 10.10 -44.92
N LEU A 521 -48.09 9.14 -44.48
CA LEU A 521 -47.62 7.92 -43.82
C LEU A 521 -46.80 7.03 -44.74
N ARG A 522 -47.16 6.91 -46.01
CA ARG A 522 -46.38 6.17 -47.03
C ARG A 522 -44.98 6.78 -47.25
N ALA A 523 -44.92 8.12 -47.28
CA ALA A 523 -43.65 8.80 -47.42
C ALA A 523 -42.72 8.54 -46.21
N GLN A 524 -43.20 8.62 -44.98
CA GLN A 524 -42.46 8.29 -43.74
C GLN A 524 -42.04 6.81 -43.73
N MET A 525 -42.93 5.89 -44.10
CA MET A 525 -42.62 4.46 -44.22
C MET A 525 -41.48 4.19 -45.20
N LYS A 526 -41.51 4.87 -46.37
CA LYS A 526 -40.42 4.73 -47.37
C LYS A 526 -39.08 5.19 -46.84
N GLN A 527 -39.06 6.30 -46.12
CA GLN A 527 -37.84 6.81 -45.46
C GLN A 527 -37.31 5.82 -44.46
N LEU A 528 -38.13 5.33 -43.50
CA LEU A 528 -37.70 4.36 -42.50
C LEU A 528 -37.15 3.05 -43.09
N ARG A 529 -37.78 2.58 -44.18
CA ARG A 529 -37.30 1.38 -44.92
C ARG A 529 -35.97 1.61 -45.57
N SER A 530 -35.72 2.82 -46.11
CA SER A 530 -34.41 3.18 -46.67
C SER A 530 -33.34 3.20 -45.61
N GLU A 531 -33.55 3.92 -44.50
CA GLU A 531 -32.63 3.96 -43.38
C GLU A 531 -32.34 2.56 -42.80
N ALA A 532 -33.36 1.73 -42.63
CA ALA A 532 -33.21 0.33 -42.22
C ALA A 532 -32.33 -0.48 -43.16
N SER A 533 -32.48 -0.26 -44.47
CA SER A 533 -31.65 -0.92 -45.51
C SER A 533 -30.18 -0.50 -45.41
N ASP A 534 -29.95 0.78 -45.17
CA ASP A 534 -28.58 1.31 -45.09
C ASP A 534 -27.86 0.79 -43.83
N TYR A 535 -28.51 0.81 -42.68
CA TYR A 535 -27.93 0.20 -41.46
C TYR A 535 -27.69 -1.31 -41.59
N ARG A 536 -28.53 -2.06 -42.37
CA ARG A 536 -28.26 -3.46 -42.66
C ARG A 536 -27.02 -3.65 -43.53
N LYS A 537 -26.81 -2.80 -44.54
CA LYS A 537 -25.61 -2.83 -45.37
C LYS A 537 -24.36 -2.56 -44.55
N GLU A 538 -24.36 -1.49 -43.76
CA GLU A 538 -23.25 -1.15 -42.85
C GLU A 538 -22.94 -2.30 -41.88
N ALA A 539 -23.94 -2.90 -41.25
CA ALA A 539 -23.77 -4.02 -40.37
C ALA A 539 -23.18 -5.26 -41.08
N ALA A 540 -23.61 -5.52 -42.33
CA ALA A 540 -23.08 -6.62 -43.12
C ALA A 540 -21.61 -6.41 -43.49
N GLU A 541 -21.23 -5.18 -43.82
CA GLU A 541 -19.84 -4.82 -44.08
C GLU A 541 -18.97 -5.00 -42.86
N LEU A 542 -19.40 -4.48 -41.71
CA LEU A 542 -18.69 -4.65 -40.41
C LEU A 542 -18.54 -6.13 -40.07
N SER A 543 -19.59 -6.93 -40.27
CA SER A 543 -19.51 -8.38 -40.00
C SER A 543 -18.53 -9.09 -40.93
N ARG A 544 -18.48 -8.73 -42.24
CA ARG A 544 -17.50 -9.28 -43.16
C ARG A 544 -16.08 -8.89 -42.77
N THR A 545 -15.87 -7.63 -42.44
CA THR A 545 -14.56 -7.14 -41.96
C THR A 545 -14.11 -7.86 -40.69
N ALA A 546 -15.01 -8.07 -39.72
CA ALA A 546 -14.71 -8.81 -38.51
C ALA A 546 -14.30 -10.27 -38.78
N VAL A 547 -15.02 -10.98 -39.69
CA VAL A 547 -14.67 -12.35 -40.09
C VAL A 547 -13.33 -12.39 -40.82
N SER A 548 -13.09 -11.43 -41.74
CA SER A 548 -11.81 -11.31 -42.43
C SER A 548 -10.65 -11.07 -41.47
N ARG A 549 -10.82 -10.17 -40.50
CA ARG A 549 -9.84 -9.89 -39.44
C ARG A 549 -9.59 -11.10 -38.56
N GLN A 550 -10.62 -11.85 -38.19
CA GLN A 550 -10.47 -13.08 -37.42
C GLN A 550 -9.65 -14.13 -38.15
N ARG A 551 -9.91 -14.33 -39.44
CA ARG A 551 -9.12 -15.24 -40.30
C ARG A 551 -7.66 -14.78 -40.37
N ALA A 552 -7.45 -13.49 -40.58
CA ALA A 552 -6.12 -12.90 -40.64
C ALA A 552 -5.36 -13.12 -39.34
N ASN A 553 -5.98 -12.88 -38.17
CA ASN A 553 -5.36 -13.14 -36.86
C ASN A 553 -5.01 -14.62 -36.66
N PHE A 554 -5.87 -15.54 -37.05
CA PHE A 554 -5.59 -16.97 -36.94
C PHE A 554 -4.36 -17.36 -37.81
N ALA A 555 -4.30 -16.90 -39.03
CA ALA A 555 -3.16 -17.15 -39.92
C ALA A 555 -1.87 -16.47 -39.40
N LEU A 556 -1.96 -15.24 -38.85
CA LEU A 556 -0.85 -14.53 -38.24
C LEU A 556 -0.27 -15.34 -37.04
N ASN A 557 -1.12 -15.81 -36.15
CA ASN A 557 -0.70 -16.60 -35.00
C ASN A 557 -0.05 -17.92 -35.40
N ALA A 558 -0.57 -18.58 -36.44
CA ALA A 558 0.05 -19.78 -36.99
C ALA A 558 1.44 -19.48 -37.60
N GLY A 559 1.58 -18.33 -38.29
CA GLY A 559 2.86 -17.85 -38.81
C GLY A 559 3.86 -17.56 -37.70
N ASN A 560 3.44 -16.92 -36.61
CA ASN A 560 4.27 -16.65 -35.43
C ASN A 560 4.80 -17.95 -34.81
N GLN A 561 3.97 -18.99 -34.71
CA GLN A 561 4.41 -20.29 -34.22
C GLN A 561 5.45 -20.97 -35.12
N GLN A 562 5.27 -20.87 -36.44
CA GLN A 562 6.25 -21.39 -37.40
C GLN A 562 7.57 -20.61 -37.34
N MET A 563 7.51 -19.29 -37.19
CA MET A 563 8.68 -18.44 -37.01
C MET A 563 9.48 -18.84 -35.74
N LEU A 564 8.80 -19.11 -34.63
CA LEU A 564 9.43 -19.57 -33.39
C LEU A 564 10.11 -20.95 -33.55
N ARG A 565 9.58 -21.81 -34.43
CA ARG A 565 10.18 -23.12 -34.78
C ARG A 565 11.30 -23.05 -35.79
N GLY A 566 11.60 -21.85 -36.33
CA GLY A 566 12.61 -21.65 -37.36
C GLY A 566 12.13 -21.97 -38.78
N ASP A 567 10.87 -22.34 -38.99
CA ASP A 567 10.26 -22.57 -40.31
C ASP A 567 9.86 -21.24 -40.96
N ILE A 568 10.86 -20.53 -41.48
CA ILE A 568 10.66 -19.21 -42.11
C ILE A 568 9.77 -19.32 -43.35
N ALA A 569 9.91 -20.38 -44.18
CA ALA A 569 9.13 -20.55 -45.38
C ALA A 569 7.64 -20.80 -45.05
N GLY A 570 7.36 -21.66 -44.10
CA GLY A 570 6.01 -21.88 -43.60
C GLY A 570 5.41 -20.60 -42.97
N ALA A 571 6.19 -19.83 -42.20
CA ALA A 571 5.77 -18.56 -41.60
C ALA A 571 5.36 -17.55 -42.68
N ILE A 572 6.17 -17.41 -43.76
CA ILE A 572 5.85 -16.53 -44.90
C ILE A 572 4.50 -16.93 -45.52
N SER A 573 4.26 -18.22 -45.78
CA SER A 573 2.99 -18.69 -46.31
C SER A 573 1.80 -18.30 -45.45
N ARG A 574 1.93 -18.45 -44.12
CA ARG A 574 0.87 -18.07 -43.16
C ARG A 574 0.67 -16.57 -43.06
N TYR A 575 1.73 -15.77 -43.09
CA TYR A 575 1.61 -14.31 -43.10
C TYR A 575 1.01 -13.78 -44.40
N GLN A 576 1.31 -14.41 -45.56
CA GLN A 576 0.65 -14.11 -46.82
C GLN A 576 -0.86 -14.43 -46.77
N GLU A 577 -1.24 -15.57 -46.18
CA GLU A 577 -2.63 -15.92 -45.94
C GLU A 577 -3.32 -14.86 -45.05
N SER A 578 -2.64 -14.43 -43.99
CA SER A 578 -3.11 -13.37 -43.10
C SER A 578 -3.34 -12.05 -43.85
N ALA A 579 -2.34 -11.57 -44.58
CA ALA A 579 -2.41 -10.34 -45.34
C ALA A 579 -3.44 -10.40 -46.50
N SER A 580 -3.69 -11.59 -47.04
CA SER A 580 -4.72 -11.79 -48.07
C SER A 580 -6.12 -11.82 -47.48
N ALA A 581 -6.30 -12.37 -46.30
CA ALA A 581 -7.58 -12.41 -45.58
C ALA A 581 -8.03 -11.01 -45.16
N ASP A 582 -7.10 -10.15 -44.73
CA ASP A 582 -7.36 -8.75 -44.42
C ASP A 582 -6.19 -7.87 -44.88
N PRO A 583 -6.28 -7.26 -46.06
CA PRO A 583 -5.22 -6.39 -46.59
C PRO A 583 -4.97 -5.11 -45.74
N THR A 584 -5.89 -4.74 -44.85
CA THR A 584 -5.73 -3.60 -43.95
C THR A 584 -5.09 -3.97 -42.62
N PHE A 585 -4.68 -5.24 -42.46
CA PHE A 585 -4.08 -5.70 -41.20
C PHE A 585 -2.57 -5.40 -41.17
N ALA A 586 -2.22 -4.22 -40.70
CA ALA A 586 -0.83 -3.72 -40.67
C ALA A 586 0.16 -4.72 -40.06
N GLU A 587 -0.24 -5.44 -38.97
CA GLU A 587 0.63 -6.39 -38.30
C GLU A 587 1.00 -7.60 -39.15
N ALA A 588 0.08 -8.09 -39.98
CA ALA A 588 0.38 -9.18 -40.92
C ALA A 588 1.47 -8.77 -41.93
N HIS A 589 1.38 -7.56 -42.47
CA HIS A 589 2.38 -7.02 -43.37
C HIS A 589 3.73 -6.77 -42.70
N LYS A 590 3.75 -6.32 -41.42
CA LYS A 590 4.99 -6.17 -40.64
C LYS A 590 5.69 -7.51 -40.43
N GLN A 591 4.96 -8.52 -39.98
CA GLN A 591 5.54 -9.85 -39.74
C GLN A 591 6.00 -10.52 -41.05
N LEU A 592 5.27 -10.32 -42.14
CA LEU A 592 5.67 -10.80 -43.44
C LEU A 592 6.97 -10.13 -43.93
N ALA A 593 7.12 -8.83 -43.73
CA ALA A 593 8.36 -8.11 -44.03
C ALA A 593 9.56 -8.64 -43.24
N ILE A 594 9.38 -8.88 -41.94
CA ILE A 594 10.42 -9.46 -41.07
C ILE A 594 10.80 -10.87 -41.54
N ALA A 595 9.84 -11.68 -41.96
CA ALA A 595 10.08 -13.02 -42.44
C ALA A 595 10.84 -13.01 -43.79
N TYR A 596 10.52 -12.10 -44.72
CA TYR A 596 11.26 -11.90 -45.98
C TYR A 596 12.71 -11.44 -45.72
N GLU A 597 12.94 -10.53 -44.75
CA GLU A 597 14.31 -10.12 -44.39
C GLU A 597 15.14 -11.29 -43.90
N ARG A 598 14.58 -12.13 -43.01
CA ARG A 598 15.27 -13.33 -42.54
C ARG A 598 15.61 -14.32 -43.63
N GLN A 599 14.87 -14.26 -44.74
CA GLN A 599 15.12 -15.09 -45.94
C GLN A 599 16.03 -14.40 -46.96
N GLY A 600 16.49 -13.16 -46.71
CA GLY A 600 17.33 -12.37 -47.60
C GLY A 600 16.57 -11.70 -48.76
N ARG A 601 15.23 -11.64 -48.73
CA ARG A 601 14.35 -11.10 -49.78
C ARG A 601 14.04 -9.61 -49.51
N ALA A 602 15.05 -8.77 -49.64
CA ALA A 602 15.00 -7.37 -49.23
C ALA A 602 13.97 -6.48 -49.95
N ASP A 603 13.74 -6.74 -51.23
CA ASP A 603 12.79 -5.93 -52.01
C ASP A 603 11.34 -6.21 -51.63
N GLU A 604 11.00 -7.49 -51.39
CA GLU A 604 9.70 -7.90 -50.91
C GLU A 604 9.43 -7.43 -49.51
N ALA A 605 10.45 -7.46 -48.66
CA ALA A 605 10.35 -6.90 -47.29
C ALA A 605 10.04 -5.38 -47.32
N ARG A 606 10.68 -4.63 -48.22
CA ARG A 606 10.39 -3.20 -48.42
C ARG A 606 8.96 -2.95 -48.90
N ALA A 607 8.48 -3.75 -49.83
CA ALA A 607 7.11 -3.65 -50.34
C ALA A 607 6.07 -3.89 -49.24
N GLU A 608 6.28 -4.92 -48.41
CA GLU A 608 5.36 -5.22 -47.33
C GLU A 608 5.41 -4.18 -46.19
N ARG A 609 6.56 -3.57 -45.89
CA ARG A 609 6.65 -2.43 -45.00
C ARG A 609 5.86 -1.21 -45.47
N ALA A 610 5.89 -0.93 -46.79
CA ALA A 610 5.09 0.15 -47.36
C ALA A 610 3.59 -0.11 -47.17
N LYS A 611 3.12 -1.34 -47.42
CA LYS A 611 1.72 -1.74 -47.17
C LYS A 611 1.36 -1.65 -45.68
N ALA A 612 2.25 -2.07 -44.79
CA ALA A 612 2.04 -1.94 -43.35
C ALA A 612 1.87 -0.48 -42.93
N ALA A 613 2.67 0.44 -43.48
CA ALA A 613 2.58 1.87 -43.20
C ALA A 613 1.29 2.50 -43.75
N GLU A 614 0.81 2.05 -44.91
CA GLU A 614 -0.47 2.49 -45.48
C GLU A 614 -1.65 1.97 -44.67
N ALA A 615 -1.67 0.70 -44.30
CA ALA A 615 -2.69 0.07 -43.49
C ALA A 615 -2.76 0.72 -42.08
N GLY A 616 -1.64 1.15 -41.50
CA GLY A 616 -1.59 1.86 -40.20
C GLY A 616 -2.15 3.29 -40.23
N LYS A 617 -2.36 3.89 -41.40
CA LYS A 617 -3.01 5.21 -41.53
C LYS A 617 -4.54 5.13 -41.60
N THR A 618 -5.06 3.95 -41.85
CA THR A 618 -6.50 3.68 -42.01
C THR A 618 -7.14 3.08 -40.75
N GLN A 619 -6.37 2.84 -39.73
CA GLN A 619 -6.81 2.42 -38.41
C GLN A 619 -6.79 3.60 -37.41
#